data_8be2c7ad02482de510904ed700125965
#
_entry.id   8be2c7ad02482de510904ed700125965
#
_cell.length_a   1.000
_cell.length_b   1.000
_cell.length_c   1.000
_cell.angle_alpha   90.00
_cell.angle_beta   90.00
_cell.angle_gamma   90.00
#
_symmetry.space_group_name_H-M   'P 1'
#
loop_
_entity.id
_entity.type
_entity.pdbx_description
1 polymer ?
#
loop_
_entity_poly.entity_id
_entity_poly.type
_entity_poly.pdbx_seq_one_letter_code
_entity_poly.pdbx_strand_id
1 'polypeptide(L)'
;MIPALVAGGIAAANLVSNIMNSNADREAREDARKRLSQDKTQTTYEYNQLLKDIDDYYDRRGGLGKKQDVDNYRAAIAGYDPNSFVYDLEDPNNQFNYNKSVNDFINPLRDKIVQNEIEGVQHSAAGAGLGRGSGAAQAIAEAVANKDEELYRLAQQDYRDDRDFAYRKYNDFTTAMQNNLDRLRAATDTKMTMQGNLANDYYSVMDSAQSDKLKARQDKLAADMTYAQAMAGLY
;
A
#
# COMPACT_ATOMS: atom_id res chain seq x y z
N MET A 1 33.01 1.56 -13.45
CA MET A 1 34.27 0.77 -13.49
C MET A 1 35.25 1.46 -12.55
N ILE A 2 35.56 0.87 -11.41
CA ILE A 2 36.45 1.46 -10.38
C ILE A 2 37.88 1.03 -10.76
N PRO A 3 38.84 1.96 -10.91
CA PRO A 3 40.21 1.59 -11.27
C PRO A 3 40.87 0.76 -10.18
N ALA A 4 41.56 -0.31 -10.55
CA ALA A 4 42.24 -1.20 -9.61
C ALA A 4 43.54 -0.58 -9.10
N LEU A 5 43.79 -0.71 -7.81
CA LEU A 5 45.00 -0.24 -7.08
C LEU A 5 46.28 -1.11 -7.37
N VAL A 6 46.42 -1.63 -8.59
CA VAL A 6 47.45 -2.64 -8.90
C VAL A 6 48.82 -2.05 -9.29
N ALA A 7 48.89 -0.72 -9.57
CA ALA A 7 50.12 -0.16 -10.14
C ALA A 7 51.30 0.00 -9.16
N GLY A 8 51.04 0.22 -7.87
CA GLY A 8 52.16 0.48 -6.90
C GLY A 8 52.98 -0.73 -6.51
N GLY A 9 52.36 -1.93 -6.47
CA GLY A 9 53.07 -3.13 -6.03
C GLY A 9 54.12 -3.69 -7.03
N ILE A 10 53.87 -3.50 -8.34
CA ILE A 10 54.73 -4.01 -9.40
C ILE A 10 56.00 -3.14 -9.52
N ALA A 11 55.86 -1.81 -9.36
CA ALA A 11 57.00 -0.92 -9.40
C ALA A 11 58.00 -1.16 -8.26
N ALA A 12 57.51 -1.46 -7.05
CA ALA A 12 58.33 -1.74 -5.89
C ALA A 12 59.15 -3.03 -6.03
N ALA A 13 58.52 -4.15 -6.53
CA ALA A 13 59.19 -5.42 -6.76
C ALA A 13 60.33 -5.32 -7.80
N ASN A 14 60.11 -4.58 -8.89
CA ASN A 14 61.11 -4.35 -9.94
C ASN A 14 62.29 -3.51 -9.45
N LEU A 15 62.03 -2.55 -8.58
CA LEU A 15 63.11 -1.70 -8.02
C LEU A 15 64.08 -2.50 -7.12
N VAL A 16 63.53 -3.38 -6.27
CA VAL A 16 64.34 -4.25 -5.38
C VAL A 16 65.13 -5.26 -6.17
N SER A 17 64.55 -5.92 -7.21
CA SER A 17 65.25 -6.88 -8.07
C SER A 17 66.47 -6.24 -8.77
N ASN A 18 66.35 -5.01 -9.24
CA ASN A 18 67.45 -4.29 -9.89
C ASN A 18 68.56 -3.87 -8.92
N ILE A 19 68.27 -3.60 -7.65
CA ILE A 19 69.25 -3.20 -6.64
C ILE A 19 69.94 -4.40 -6.04
N MET A 20 69.29 -5.58 -5.90
CA MET A 20 69.92 -6.80 -5.41
C MET A 20 70.95 -7.38 -6.38
N ASN A 21 70.84 -7.10 -7.66
CA ASN A 21 71.78 -7.60 -8.67
C ASN A 21 72.99 -6.68 -8.88
N SER A 22 73.04 -5.50 -8.27
CA SER A 22 74.18 -4.62 -8.26
C SER A 22 74.80 -4.60 -6.84
N ASN A 23 76.14 -4.68 -6.69
CA ASN A 23 76.84 -4.39 -5.41
C ASN A 23 76.68 -2.90 -5.10
N ALA A 24 75.46 -2.46 -4.82
CA ALA A 24 75.07 -1.08 -4.71
C ALA A 24 75.58 -0.47 -3.39
N ASP A 25 76.22 0.63 -3.52
CA ASP A 25 76.65 1.48 -2.43
C ASP A 25 75.49 1.82 -1.47
N ARG A 26 75.85 2.15 -0.24
CA ARG A 26 74.90 2.53 0.83
C ARG A 26 73.91 3.59 0.40
N GLU A 27 74.32 4.54 -0.44
CA GLU A 27 73.52 5.62 -0.98
C GLU A 27 72.38 5.11 -1.88
N ALA A 28 72.66 4.12 -2.73
CA ALA A 28 71.63 3.50 -3.60
C ALA A 28 70.54 2.81 -2.79
N ARG A 29 70.92 2.15 -1.66
CA ARG A 29 69.92 1.56 -0.76
C ARG A 29 69.11 2.59 0.00
N GLU A 30 69.71 3.68 0.45
CA GLU A 30 69.01 4.79 1.10
C GLU A 30 68.03 5.47 0.14
N ASP A 31 68.40 5.67 -1.10
CA ASP A 31 67.53 6.20 -2.15
C ASP A 31 66.34 5.27 -2.47
N ALA A 32 66.64 3.97 -2.56
CA ALA A 32 65.56 2.96 -2.75
C ALA A 32 64.58 2.95 -1.57
N ARG A 33 65.04 3.08 -0.33
CA ARG A 33 64.18 3.17 0.86
C ARG A 33 63.32 4.42 0.83
N LYS A 34 63.88 5.58 0.42
CA LYS A 34 63.09 6.83 0.29
C LYS A 34 62.01 6.67 -0.77
N ARG A 35 62.32 6.14 -1.95
CA ARG A 35 61.32 5.88 -3.01
C ARG A 35 60.21 4.94 -2.56
N LEU A 36 60.57 3.80 -1.92
CA LEU A 36 59.57 2.89 -1.38
C LEU A 36 58.69 3.53 -0.31
N SER A 37 59.27 4.41 0.53
CA SER A 37 58.48 5.15 1.52
C SER A 37 57.51 6.18 0.87
N GLN A 38 57.94 6.81 -0.21
CA GLN A 38 57.11 7.69 -1.00
C GLN A 38 55.97 6.95 -1.70
N ASP A 39 56.30 5.78 -2.32
CA ASP A 39 55.31 4.91 -2.96
C ASP A 39 54.25 4.41 -1.97
N LYS A 40 54.67 4.04 -0.74
CA LYS A 40 53.71 3.65 0.33
C LYS A 40 52.79 4.80 0.71
N THR A 41 53.32 6.02 0.83
CA THR A 41 52.52 7.20 1.15
C THR A 41 51.53 7.50 0.03
N GLN A 42 51.97 7.40 -1.23
CA GLN A 42 51.12 7.59 -2.40
C GLN A 42 50.02 6.52 -2.47
N THR A 43 50.37 5.23 -2.28
CA THR A 43 49.40 4.13 -2.26
C THR A 43 48.33 4.32 -1.16
N THR A 44 48.79 4.82 0.02
CA THR A 44 47.85 5.10 1.12
C THR A 44 46.89 6.26 0.77
N TYR A 45 47.39 7.29 0.14
CA TYR A 45 46.58 8.41 -0.34
C TYR A 45 45.57 7.96 -1.39
N GLU A 46 46.01 7.22 -2.40
CA GLU A 46 45.14 6.64 -3.46
C GLU A 46 44.07 5.75 -2.91
N TYR A 47 44.39 4.90 -1.92
CA TYR A 47 43.40 4.08 -1.22
C TYR A 47 42.32 4.91 -0.51
N ASN A 48 42.73 5.96 0.21
CA ASN A 48 41.79 6.84 0.90
C ASN A 48 40.90 7.60 -0.09
N GLN A 49 41.42 8.02 -1.24
CA GLN A 49 40.65 8.64 -2.31
C GLN A 49 39.67 7.63 -2.90
N LEU A 50 40.11 6.41 -3.17
CA LEU A 50 39.24 5.34 -3.69
C LEU A 50 38.07 5.03 -2.74
N LEU A 51 38.31 4.98 -1.42
CA LEU A 51 37.22 4.79 -0.46
C LEU A 51 36.22 5.92 -0.51
N LYS A 52 36.71 7.16 -0.61
CA LYS A 52 35.84 8.33 -0.74
C LYS A 52 35.05 8.30 -2.05
N ASP A 53 35.71 7.95 -3.16
CA ASP A 53 35.04 7.86 -4.47
C ASP A 53 33.98 6.75 -4.48
N ILE A 54 34.21 5.64 -3.77
CA ILE A 54 33.21 4.59 -3.56
C ILE A 54 32.01 5.15 -2.78
N ASP A 55 32.25 5.84 -1.67
CA ASP A 55 31.18 6.45 -0.89
C ASP A 55 30.39 7.49 -1.71
N ASP A 56 31.06 8.41 -2.38
CA ASP A 56 30.45 9.42 -3.23
C ASP A 56 29.65 8.81 -4.40
N TYR A 57 30.16 7.70 -4.99
CA TYR A 57 29.46 7.01 -6.08
C TYR A 57 28.17 6.36 -5.61
N TYR A 58 28.21 5.66 -4.48
CA TYR A 58 27.05 4.97 -3.95
C TYR A 58 26.04 5.93 -3.30
N ASP A 59 26.50 7.01 -2.67
CA ASP A 59 25.62 8.07 -2.17
C ASP A 59 24.84 8.76 -3.31
N ARG A 60 25.48 9.00 -4.45
CA ARG A 60 24.81 9.56 -5.64
C ARG A 60 23.85 8.58 -6.30
N ARG A 61 24.20 7.31 -6.32
CA ARG A 61 23.37 6.25 -6.89
C ARG A 61 22.25 5.83 -5.94
N GLY A 62 22.52 5.94 -4.64
CA GLY A 62 21.61 5.60 -3.57
C GLY A 62 20.58 6.69 -3.25
N GLY A 63 20.26 7.65 -4.15
CA GLY A 63 19.19 8.68 -3.97
C GLY A 63 17.83 8.16 -3.45
N LEU A 64 17.84 6.99 -2.85
CA LEU A 64 16.79 6.17 -2.27
C LEU A 64 16.39 6.59 -0.86
N GLY A 65 16.88 7.73 -0.35
CA GLY A 65 16.54 8.20 0.98
C GLY A 65 17.50 7.72 2.07
N LYS A 66 17.23 8.15 3.29
CA LYS A 66 18.02 7.77 4.45
C LYS A 66 17.65 6.33 4.86
N LYS A 67 18.58 5.61 5.50
CA LYS A 67 18.32 4.28 6.07
C LYS A 67 17.03 4.23 6.88
N GLN A 68 16.74 5.30 7.63
CA GLN A 68 15.51 5.39 8.43
C GLN A 68 14.23 5.36 7.59
N ASP A 69 14.23 5.92 6.37
CA ASP A 69 13.08 5.87 5.47
C ASP A 69 12.85 4.43 4.98
N VAL A 70 13.92 3.70 4.69
CA VAL A 70 13.87 2.29 4.30
C VAL A 70 13.39 1.40 5.45
N ASP A 71 13.84 1.64 6.66
CA ASP A 71 13.38 0.93 7.85
C ASP A 71 11.88 1.21 8.11
N ASN A 72 11.43 2.45 7.91
CA ASN A 72 10.02 2.83 7.97
C ASN A 72 9.18 2.13 6.87
N TYR A 73 9.70 2.00 5.65
CA TYR A 73 9.02 1.26 4.58
C TYR A 73 8.84 -0.22 4.94
N ARG A 74 9.88 -0.86 5.49
CA ARG A 74 9.79 -2.25 5.95
C ARG A 74 8.77 -2.43 7.07
N ALA A 75 8.76 -1.52 8.05
CA ALA A 75 7.79 -1.54 9.12
C ALA A 75 6.36 -1.37 8.61
N ALA A 76 6.14 -0.46 7.65
CA ALA A 76 4.84 -0.24 7.01
C ALA A 76 4.37 -1.49 6.23
N ILE A 77 5.27 -2.15 5.50
CA ILE A 77 4.96 -3.38 4.76
C ILE A 77 4.63 -4.52 5.73
N ALA A 78 5.39 -4.67 6.81
CA ALA A 78 5.16 -5.71 7.82
C ALA A 78 3.85 -5.53 8.60
N GLY A 79 3.39 -4.27 8.76
CA GLY A 79 2.13 -3.94 9.42
C GLY A 79 0.92 -3.86 8.48
N TYR A 80 1.10 -4.11 7.19
CA TYR A 80 0.03 -4.03 6.22
C TYR A 80 -0.87 -5.25 6.27
N ASP A 81 -2.16 -5.03 6.57
CA ASP A 81 -3.20 -6.07 6.50
C ASP A 81 -4.18 -5.76 5.36
N PRO A 82 -4.16 -6.54 4.26
CA PRO A 82 -5.09 -6.37 3.17
C PRO A 82 -6.54 -6.68 3.55
N ASN A 83 -6.79 -7.42 4.64
CA ASN A 83 -8.13 -7.75 5.10
C ASN A 83 -8.83 -6.58 5.82
N SER A 84 -8.07 -5.53 6.19
CA SER A 84 -8.66 -4.31 6.75
C SER A 84 -9.53 -3.51 5.75
N PHE A 85 -9.50 -3.86 4.46
CA PHE A 85 -10.28 -3.23 3.37
C PHE A 85 -11.52 -4.05 2.97
N VAL A 86 -12.14 -4.73 3.92
CA VAL A 86 -13.39 -5.48 3.69
C VAL A 86 -14.54 -4.75 4.40
N TYR A 87 -15.64 -4.52 3.66
CA TYR A 87 -16.88 -4.01 4.26
C TYR A 87 -17.56 -5.18 4.99
N ASP A 88 -17.59 -5.09 6.31
CA ASP A 88 -18.15 -6.14 7.16
C ASP A 88 -19.69 -6.10 7.10
N LEU A 89 -20.28 -7.04 6.36
CA LEU A 89 -21.73 -7.23 6.27
C LEU A 89 -22.30 -7.98 7.48
N GLU A 90 -21.46 -8.60 8.31
CA GLU A 90 -21.89 -9.30 9.53
C GLU A 90 -22.09 -8.33 10.70
N ASP A 91 -21.46 -7.13 10.63
CA ASP A 91 -21.69 -6.08 11.64
C ASP A 91 -23.18 -5.68 11.63
N PRO A 92 -23.89 -5.77 12.80
CA PRO A 92 -25.30 -5.40 12.91
C PRO A 92 -25.62 -3.97 12.43
N ASN A 93 -24.63 -3.04 12.52
CA ASN A 93 -24.79 -1.66 12.08
C ASN A 93 -24.78 -1.53 10.55
N ASN A 94 -24.23 -2.53 9.86
CA ASN A 94 -24.11 -2.57 8.40
C ASN A 94 -25.22 -3.40 7.75
N GLN A 95 -26.10 -4.01 8.56
CA GLN A 95 -27.20 -4.83 8.05
C GLN A 95 -28.39 -3.97 7.60
N PHE A 96 -29.11 -4.50 6.60
CA PHE A 96 -30.36 -3.87 6.16
C PHE A 96 -31.40 -3.89 7.28
N ASN A 97 -31.86 -2.71 7.68
CA ASN A 97 -32.91 -2.53 8.67
C ASN A 97 -34.07 -1.72 8.09
N TYR A 98 -35.28 -2.30 8.12
CA TYR A 98 -36.48 -1.66 7.62
C TYR A 98 -37.57 -1.71 8.69
N ASN A 99 -37.88 -0.56 9.29
CA ASN A 99 -38.71 -0.48 10.50
C ASN A 99 -40.18 -0.06 10.24
N LYS A 100 -40.57 0.12 8.97
CA LYS A 100 -41.95 0.43 8.64
C LYS A 100 -42.81 -0.83 8.58
N SER A 101 -44.10 -0.69 8.88
CA SER A 101 -45.13 -1.71 8.78
C SER A 101 -46.18 -1.35 7.73
N VAL A 102 -47.05 -2.27 7.33
CA VAL A 102 -48.19 -1.99 6.42
C VAL A 102 -49.11 -0.87 6.97
N ASN A 103 -49.23 -0.80 8.29
CA ASN A 103 -50.05 0.22 8.93
C ASN A 103 -49.56 1.66 8.67
N ASP A 104 -48.27 1.83 8.44
CA ASP A 104 -47.67 3.16 8.15
C ASP A 104 -48.05 3.67 6.76
N PHE A 105 -48.56 2.78 5.90
CA PHE A 105 -49.03 3.08 4.55
C PHE A 105 -50.55 3.13 4.42
N ILE A 106 -51.28 2.87 5.47
CA ILE A 106 -52.73 3.05 5.44
C ILE A 106 -53.07 4.52 5.22
N ASN A 107 -53.84 4.77 4.18
CA ASN A 107 -54.24 6.14 3.84
C ASN A 107 -54.90 6.83 5.03
N PRO A 108 -54.40 7.99 5.52
CA PRO A 108 -54.97 8.71 6.66
C PRO A 108 -56.40 9.20 6.42
N LEU A 109 -56.83 9.22 5.17
CA LEU A 109 -58.20 9.56 4.81
C LEU A 109 -59.12 8.33 4.68
N ARG A 110 -58.65 7.13 5.10
CA ARG A 110 -59.38 5.86 4.99
C ARG A 110 -60.83 6.00 5.50
N ASP A 111 -61.00 6.54 6.69
CA ASP A 111 -62.32 6.65 7.33
C ASP A 111 -63.26 7.54 6.53
N LYS A 112 -62.74 8.63 5.95
CA LYS A 112 -63.49 9.53 5.08
C LYS A 112 -63.87 8.89 3.75
N ILE A 113 -62.97 8.07 3.18
CA ILE A 113 -63.20 7.34 1.93
C ILE A 113 -64.31 6.30 2.15
N VAL A 114 -64.24 5.57 3.26
CA VAL A 114 -65.26 4.55 3.64
C VAL A 114 -66.60 5.24 3.93
N GLN A 115 -66.61 6.39 4.60
CA GLN A 115 -67.83 7.14 4.87
C GLN A 115 -68.48 7.64 3.57
N ASN A 116 -67.74 8.15 2.62
CA ASN A 116 -68.23 8.54 1.31
C ASN A 116 -68.86 7.34 0.54
N GLU A 117 -68.25 6.17 0.66
CA GLU A 117 -68.80 4.92 0.07
C GLU A 117 -70.12 4.54 0.68
N ILE A 118 -70.25 4.62 2.02
CA ILE A 118 -71.50 4.39 2.75
C ILE A 118 -72.59 5.34 2.25
N GLU A 119 -72.30 6.61 2.13
CA GLU A 119 -73.24 7.65 1.65
C GLU A 119 -73.68 7.36 0.20
N GLY A 120 -72.74 6.98 -0.67
CA GLY A 120 -72.99 6.60 -2.06
C GLY A 120 -73.97 5.39 -2.17
N VAL A 121 -73.72 4.34 -1.38
CA VAL A 121 -74.61 3.16 -1.34
C VAL A 121 -75.97 3.47 -0.77
N GLN A 122 -76.05 4.31 0.28
CA GLN A 122 -77.34 4.77 0.85
C GLN A 122 -78.17 5.55 -0.18
N HIS A 123 -77.53 6.47 -0.92
CA HIS A 123 -78.27 7.22 -1.99
C HIS A 123 -78.72 6.31 -3.11
N SER A 124 -77.92 5.33 -3.53
CA SER A 124 -78.29 4.34 -4.55
C SER A 124 -79.44 3.44 -4.09
N ALA A 125 -79.42 2.99 -2.85
CA ALA A 125 -80.47 2.13 -2.27
C ALA A 125 -81.77 2.90 -2.14
N ALA A 126 -81.72 4.17 -1.72
CA ALA A 126 -82.87 5.04 -1.65
C ALA A 126 -83.49 5.26 -3.03
N GLY A 127 -82.69 5.54 -4.06
CA GLY A 127 -83.13 5.69 -5.45
C GLY A 127 -83.76 4.43 -6.06
N ALA A 128 -83.36 3.25 -5.61
CA ALA A 128 -83.86 1.94 -6.04
C ALA A 128 -85.14 1.52 -5.25
N GLY A 129 -85.62 2.33 -4.31
CA GLY A 129 -86.85 2.07 -3.51
C GLY A 129 -86.63 1.02 -2.40
N LEU A 130 -85.36 0.62 -2.10
CA LEU A 130 -85.04 -0.38 -1.10
C LEU A 130 -85.11 0.13 0.35
N GLY A 131 -85.34 1.41 0.52
CA GLY A 131 -85.59 2.05 1.81
C GLY A 131 -84.53 1.73 2.88
N ARG A 132 -84.96 1.73 4.20
CA ARG A 132 -84.10 1.37 5.35
C ARG A 132 -84.14 -0.14 5.70
N GLY A 133 -84.46 -1.02 4.72
CA GLY A 133 -84.54 -2.47 4.94
C GLY A 133 -83.23 -3.22 5.11
N SER A 134 -83.31 -4.49 5.46
CA SER A 134 -82.15 -5.40 5.64
C SER A 134 -81.24 -5.48 4.42
N GLY A 135 -81.80 -5.32 3.21
CA GLY A 135 -81.01 -5.36 1.96
C GLY A 135 -80.11 -4.14 1.80
N ALA A 136 -80.54 -2.95 2.23
CA ALA A 136 -79.69 -1.78 2.20
C ALA A 136 -78.53 -1.90 3.22
N ALA A 137 -78.81 -2.42 4.41
CA ALA A 137 -77.76 -2.64 5.43
C ALA A 137 -76.73 -3.67 4.97
N GLN A 138 -77.14 -4.74 4.28
CA GLN A 138 -76.20 -5.72 3.72
C GLN A 138 -75.35 -5.11 2.59
N ALA A 139 -75.96 -4.37 1.67
CA ALA A 139 -75.21 -3.69 0.60
C ALA A 139 -74.16 -2.68 1.14
N ILE A 140 -74.51 -1.96 2.19
CA ILE A 140 -73.53 -1.07 2.85
C ILE A 140 -72.39 -1.88 3.48
N ALA A 141 -72.72 -2.97 4.21
CA ALA A 141 -71.70 -3.79 4.84
C ALA A 141 -70.73 -4.39 3.82
N GLU A 142 -71.24 -4.90 2.70
CA GLU A 142 -70.44 -5.44 1.59
C GLU A 142 -69.58 -4.35 0.92
N ALA A 143 -70.14 -3.16 0.67
CA ALA A 143 -69.37 -2.04 0.09
C ALA A 143 -68.24 -1.56 1.01
N VAL A 144 -68.49 -1.49 2.30
CA VAL A 144 -67.47 -1.13 3.31
C VAL A 144 -66.36 -2.17 3.35
N ALA A 145 -66.75 -3.45 3.41
CA ALA A 145 -65.78 -4.55 3.45
C ALA A 145 -64.88 -4.55 2.19
N ASN A 146 -65.47 -4.40 1.01
CA ASN A 146 -64.73 -4.39 -0.26
C ASN A 146 -63.81 -3.15 -0.32
N LYS A 147 -64.23 -1.98 0.17
CA LYS A 147 -63.44 -0.77 0.17
C LYS A 147 -62.27 -0.84 1.15
N ASP A 148 -62.50 -1.40 2.33
CA ASP A 148 -61.46 -1.66 3.31
C ASP A 148 -60.39 -2.63 2.77
N GLU A 149 -60.82 -3.73 2.12
CA GLU A 149 -59.92 -4.68 1.50
C GLU A 149 -59.07 -4.04 0.39
N GLU A 150 -59.70 -3.19 -0.46
CA GLU A 150 -59.02 -2.45 -1.51
C GLU A 150 -57.92 -1.55 -0.91
N LEU A 151 -58.27 -0.72 0.09
CA LEU A 151 -57.35 0.21 0.76
C LEU A 151 -56.20 -0.52 1.47
N TYR A 152 -56.54 -1.65 2.11
CA TYR A 152 -55.47 -2.46 2.74
C TYR A 152 -54.52 -3.09 1.71
N ARG A 153 -55.06 -3.57 0.57
CA ARG A 153 -54.25 -4.08 -0.53
C ARG A 153 -53.33 -3.05 -1.14
N LEU A 154 -53.81 -1.81 -1.29
CA LEU A 154 -52.98 -0.68 -1.74
C LEU A 154 -51.85 -0.40 -0.72
N ALA A 155 -52.20 -0.33 0.57
CA ALA A 155 -51.21 -0.13 1.63
C ALA A 155 -50.12 -1.26 1.64
N GLN A 156 -50.51 -2.51 1.38
CA GLN A 156 -49.57 -3.61 1.23
C GLN A 156 -48.66 -3.45 0.02
N GLN A 157 -49.20 -2.95 -1.10
CA GLN A 157 -48.41 -2.69 -2.29
C GLN A 157 -47.38 -1.60 -2.04
N ASP A 158 -47.86 -0.45 -1.50
CA ASP A 158 -46.98 0.69 -1.17
C ASP A 158 -45.87 0.30 -0.17
N TYR A 159 -46.23 -0.52 0.83
CA TYR A 159 -45.24 -1.10 1.77
C TYR A 159 -44.17 -1.94 1.05
N ARG A 160 -44.57 -2.83 0.12
CA ARG A 160 -43.63 -3.65 -0.62
C ARG A 160 -42.73 -2.80 -1.51
N ASP A 161 -43.29 -1.85 -2.22
CA ASP A 161 -42.57 -0.97 -3.13
C ASP A 161 -41.55 -0.11 -2.38
N ASP A 162 -41.91 0.47 -1.24
CA ASP A 162 -41.03 1.27 -0.38
C ASP A 162 -39.91 0.39 0.23
N ARG A 163 -40.25 -0.82 0.71
CA ARG A 163 -39.26 -1.75 1.24
C ARG A 163 -38.28 -2.20 0.17
N ASP A 164 -38.74 -2.52 -1.03
CA ASP A 164 -37.89 -2.96 -2.13
C ASP A 164 -37.02 -1.83 -2.66
N PHE A 165 -37.53 -0.60 -2.62
CA PHE A 165 -36.73 0.60 -2.92
C PHE A 165 -35.64 0.83 -1.86
N ALA A 166 -35.99 0.73 -0.59
CA ALA A 166 -35.04 0.84 0.51
C ALA A 166 -33.94 -0.24 0.43
N TYR A 167 -34.32 -1.48 0.08
CA TYR A 167 -33.36 -2.59 -0.09
C TYR A 167 -32.43 -2.38 -1.29
N ARG A 168 -32.92 -1.86 -2.42
CA ARG A 168 -32.09 -1.48 -3.56
C ARG A 168 -31.07 -0.40 -3.18
N LYS A 169 -31.52 0.65 -2.49
CA LYS A 169 -30.60 1.70 -1.99
C LYS A 169 -29.52 1.14 -1.08
N TYR A 170 -29.90 0.22 -0.18
CA TYR A 170 -28.91 -0.44 0.67
C TYR A 170 -27.90 -1.25 -0.14
N ASN A 171 -28.32 -2.04 -1.12
CA ASN A 171 -27.43 -2.82 -1.99
C ASN A 171 -26.51 -1.90 -2.82
N ASP A 172 -27.04 -0.80 -3.37
CA ASP A 172 -26.24 0.18 -4.11
C ASP A 172 -25.17 0.80 -3.22
N PHE A 173 -25.54 1.15 -1.97
CA PHE A 173 -24.60 1.68 -0.98
C PHE A 173 -23.52 0.68 -0.61
N THR A 174 -23.86 -0.58 -0.29
CA THR A 174 -22.90 -1.61 0.08
C THR A 174 -21.95 -1.93 -1.07
N THR A 175 -22.47 -1.99 -2.30
CA THR A 175 -21.66 -2.18 -3.51
C THR A 175 -20.70 -1.02 -3.74
N ALA A 176 -21.16 0.22 -3.60
CA ALA A 176 -20.32 1.41 -3.74
C ALA A 176 -19.24 1.46 -2.66
N MET A 177 -19.57 1.07 -1.42
CA MET A 177 -18.62 1.01 -0.31
C MET A 177 -17.53 -0.03 -0.57
N GLN A 178 -17.92 -1.25 -0.97
CA GLN A 178 -16.96 -2.31 -1.30
C GLN A 178 -16.04 -1.88 -2.45
N ASN A 179 -16.58 -1.30 -3.51
CA ASN A 179 -15.79 -0.79 -4.63
C ASN A 179 -14.78 0.30 -4.21
N ASN A 180 -15.16 1.16 -3.25
CA ASN A 180 -14.23 2.17 -2.72
C ASN A 180 -13.11 1.53 -1.89
N LEU A 181 -13.44 0.53 -1.07
CA LEU A 181 -12.45 -0.22 -0.29
C LEU A 181 -11.48 -0.98 -1.21
N ASP A 182 -11.98 -1.61 -2.27
CA ASP A 182 -11.15 -2.30 -3.26
C ASP A 182 -10.18 -1.34 -3.98
N ARG A 183 -10.63 -0.12 -4.30
CA ARG A 183 -9.75 0.93 -4.86
C ARG A 183 -8.68 1.38 -3.88
N LEU A 184 -9.04 1.56 -2.60
CA LEU A 184 -8.09 1.92 -1.55
C LEU A 184 -7.07 0.81 -1.33
N ARG A 185 -7.51 -0.44 -1.32
CA ARG A 185 -6.63 -1.62 -1.25
C ARG A 185 -5.64 -1.64 -2.41
N ALA A 186 -6.12 -1.52 -3.65
CA ALA A 186 -5.26 -1.53 -4.84
C ALA A 186 -4.21 -0.39 -4.81
N ALA A 187 -4.60 0.81 -4.38
CA ALA A 187 -3.69 1.93 -4.23
C ALA A 187 -2.64 1.67 -3.13
N THR A 188 -3.05 1.05 -2.02
CA THR A 188 -2.16 0.69 -0.91
C THR A 188 -1.20 -0.43 -1.31
N ASP A 189 -1.68 -1.47 -2.01
CA ASP A 189 -0.86 -2.57 -2.55
C ASP A 189 0.23 -2.01 -3.49
N THR A 190 -0.14 -1.09 -4.38
CA THR A 190 0.81 -0.42 -5.27
C THR A 190 1.87 0.34 -4.48
N LYS A 191 1.47 1.12 -3.46
CA LYS A 191 2.40 1.85 -2.59
C LYS A 191 3.34 0.90 -1.86
N MET A 192 2.83 -0.20 -1.28
CA MET A 192 3.64 -1.19 -0.57
C MET A 192 4.65 -1.86 -1.50
N THR A 193 4.25 -2.18 -2.73
CA THR A 193 5.16 -2.73 -3.75
C THR A 193 6.26 -1.75 -4.10
N MET A 194 5.94 -0.47 -4.32
CA MET A 194 6.95 0.57 -4.60
C MET A 194 7.93 0.74 -3.44
N GLN A 195 7.44 0.79 -2.20
CA GLN A 195 8.27 0.88 -1.01
C GLN A 195 9.16 -0.36 -0.83
N GLY A 196 8.64 -1.56 -1.15
CA GLY A 196 9.42 -2.79 -1.14
C GLY A 196 10.57 -2.78 -2.16
N ASN A 197 10.31 -2.33 -3.37
CA ASN A 197 11.32 -2.20 -4.40
C ASN A 197 12.40 -1.19 -3.98
N LEU A 198 12.02 -0.01 -3.48
CA LEU A 198 12.96 0.99 -2.98
C LEU A 198 13.84 0.43 -1.84
N ALA A 199 13.25 -0.32 -0.91
CA ALA A 199 14.00 -0.96 0.17
C ALA A 199 15.00 -1.99 -0.37
N ASN A 200 14.60 -2.84 -1.30
CA ASN A 200 15.48 -3.84 -1.91
C ASN A 200 16.61 -3.19 -2.69
N ASP A 201 16.33 -2.14 -3.46
CA ASP A 201 17.34 -1.40 -4.22
C ASP A 201 18.37 -0.76 -3.28
N TYR A 202 17.92 -0.17 -2.16
CA TYR A 202 18.81 0.40 -1.15
C TYR A 202 19.78 -0.66 -0.60
N TYR A 203 19.28 -1.81 -0.18
CA TYR A 203 20.13 -2.86 0.37
C TYR A 203 21.10 -3.45 -0.69
N SER A 204 20.64 -3.63 -1.92
CA SER A 204 21.51 -4.07 -3.03
C SER A 204 22.67 -3.09 -3.29
N VAL A 205 22.38 -1.78 -3.23
CA VAL A 205 23.39 -0.72 -3.38
C VAL A 205 24.38 -0.75 -2.20
N MET A 206 23.89 -0.92 -0.97
CA MET A 206 24.73 -1.00 0.23
C MET A 206 25.63 -2.24 0.24
N ASP A 207 25.11 -3.41 -0.16
CA ASP A 207 25.89 -4.65 -0.27
C ASP A 207 26.97 -4.51 -1.33
N SER A 208 26.67 -3.88 -2.48
CA SER A 208 27.66 -3.60 -3.53
C SER A 208 28.75 -2.65 -3.04
N ALA A 209 28.38 -1.59 -2.32
CA ALA A 209 29.36 -0.65 -1.74
C ALA A 209 30.27 -1.34 -0.74
N GLN A 210 29.73 -2.22 0.12
CA GLN A 210 30.52 -2.98 1.09
C GLN A 210 31.49 -3.96 0.40
N SER A 211 31.02 -4.63 -0.66
CA SER A 211 31.85 -5.54 -1.46
C SER A 211 33.04 -4.79 -2.11
N ASP A 212 32.78 -3.62 -2.70
CA ASP A 212 33.84 -2.82 -3.33
C ASP A 212 34.83 -2.28 -2.31
N LYS A 213 34.38 -1.88 -1.10
CA LYS A 213 35.27 -1.49 0.00
C LYS A 213 36.15 -2.63 0.50
N LEU A 214 35.60 -3.85 0.60
CA LEU A 214 36.35 -5.04 0.98
C LEU A 214 37.42 -5.36 -0.05
N LYS A 215 37.10 -5.30 -1.34
CA LYS A 215 38.04 -5.49 -2.41
C LYS A 215 39.16 -4.44 -2.38
N ALA A 216 38.85 -3.17 -2.26
CA ALA A 216 39.84 -2.12 -2.14
C ALA A 216 40.78 -2.32 -0.94
N ARG A 217 40.23 -2.82 0.19
CA ARG A 217 41.04 -3.16 1.38
C ARG A 217 41.98 -4.36 1.14
N GLN A 218 41.51 -5.37 0.42
CA GLN A 218 42.35 -6.51 0.05
C GLN A 218 43.50 -6.12 -0.90
N ASP A 219 43.20 -5.28 -1.90
CA ASP A 219 44.18 -4.75 -2.84
C ASP A 219 45.27 -3.92 -2.12
N LYS A 220 44.83 -3.06 -1.15
CA LYS A 220 45.76 -2.30 -0.32
C LYS A 220 46.64 -3.18 0.55
N LEU A 221 46.08 -4.24 1.17
CA LEU A 221 46.83 -5.17 2.01
C LEU A 221 47.88 -5.91 1.17
N ALA A 222 47.54 -6.32 -0.05
CA ALA A 222 48.51 -6.95 -0.98
C ALA A 222 49.65 -5.98 -1.34
N ALA A 223 49.34 -4.72 -1.60
CA ALA A 223 50.35 -3.69 -1.86
C ALA A 223 51.26 -3.44 -0.63
N ASP A 224 50.72 -3.38 0.58
CA ASP A 224 51.47 -3.23 1.83
C ASP A 224 52.38 -4.45 2.10
N MET A 225 51.93 -5.68 1.79
CA MET A 225 52.77 -6.87 1.90
C MET A 225 53.91 -6.86 0.90
N THR A 226 53.68 -6.46 -0.34
CA THR A 226 54.71 -6.29 -1.36
C THR A 226 55.74 -5.26 -0.94
N TYR A 227 55.29 -4.15 -0.37
CA TYR A 227 56.18 -3.11 0.20
C TYR A 227 57.05 -3.68 1.34
N ALA A 228 56.45 -4.45 2.27
CA ALA A 228 57.18 -5.02 3.40
C ALA A 228 58.28 -6.03 2.91
N GLN A 229 57.93 -6.83 1.91
CA GLN A 229 58.90 -7.77 1.29
C GLN A 229 60.05 -7.03 0.60
N ALA A 230 59.72 -5.95 -0.15
CA ALA A 230 60.72 -5.10 -0.80
C ALA A 230 61.64 -4.42 0.21
N MET A 231 61.10 -3.92 1.31
CA MET A 231 61.91 -3.35 2.40
C MET A 231 62.79 -4.39 3.07
N ALA A 232 62.32 -5.61 3.33
CA ALA A 232 63.10 -6.67 3.93
C ALA A 232 64.32 -7.09 3.05
N GLY A 233 64.18 -7.00 1.72
CA GLY A 233 65.27 -7.26 0.78
C GLY A 233 66.37 -6.17 0.74
N LEU A 234 66.13 -5.00 1.33
CA LEU A 234 67.05 -3.89 1.39
C LEU A 234 67.86 -3.82 2.70
N TYR A 235 67.63 -4.72 3.62
CA TYR A 235 68.37 -4.92 4.86
C TYR A 235 69.34 -6.09 4.72
#